data_9624c87f967e63c14f9f2880c1a38ccf
#
_entry.id   9624c87f967e63c14f9f2880c1a38ccf
#
_cell.length_a   1.000
_cell.length_b   1.000
_cell.length_c   1.000
_cell.angle_alpha   90.00
_cell.angle_beta   90.00
_cell.angle_gamma   90.00
#
_symmetry.space_group_name_H-M   'P 1'
#
loop_
_entity.id
_entity.type
_entity.pdbx_description
1 polymer ?
#
loop_
_entity_poly.entity_id
_entity_poly.type
_entity_poly.pdbx_seq_one_letter_code
_entity_poly.pdbx_strand_id
1 'polypeptide(L)'
;DATDDERRIDEINTSIYAFRRDLLAPALRHLSPNNAQGELYLTDVIAVLAGMGHKVGAIEAPAPETQGVNDRWQLALAERELRARTNRHWLLNGVTMIDPRQTFVDIGVSIGRDVTLFPGTMLQGRTVIGDGCEIGPDTRLVDSKVGDGSRVENTVGRHTEIGSACRVGPFAHLASGSVVADGVTTGAFYDSETGPST
;
A
#
# COMPACT_ATOMS: atom_id res chain seq x y z
N ASP A 1 -32.01 -9.27 9.40
CA ASP A 1 -33.36 -9.28 8.79
C ASP A 1 -33.49 -10.30 7.63
N ALA A 2 -32.44 -11.04 7.29
CA ALA A 2 -32.45 -12.01 6.20
C ALA A 2 -33.20 -13.28 6.61
N THR A 3 -34.06 -13.77 5.71
CA THR A 3 -34.72 -15.07 5.82
C THR A 3 -33.71 -16.21 5.67
N ASP A 4 -34.12 -17.46 6.01
CA ASP A 4 -33.23 -18.62 5.87
C ASP A 4 -32.84 -18.92 4.41
N ASP A 5 -33.68 -18.55 3.45
CA ASP A 5 -33.37 -18.69 2.01
C ASP A 5 -32.38 -17.60 1.55
N GLU A 6 -32.53 -16.35 2.03
CA GLU A 6 -31.60 -15.25 1.72
C GLU A 6 -30.21 -15.52 2.30
N ARG A 7 -30.10 -16.21 3.45
CA ARG A 7 -28.81 -16.62 4.04
C ARG A 7 -28.05 -17.67 3.24
N ARG A 8 -28.68 -18.31 2.27
CA ARG A 8 -28.05 -19.28 1.36
C ARG A 8 -27.47 -18.65 0.12
N ILE A 9 -27.68 -17.32 -0.06
CA ILE A 9 -27.12 -16.59 -1.19
C ILE A 9 -25.63 -16.39 -0.93
N ASP A 10 -24.77 -16.87 -1.84
CA ASP A 10 -23.31 -16.79 -1.74
C ASP A 10 -22.77 -15.45 -2.27
N GLU A 11 -23.60 -14.67 -2.97
CA GLU A 11 -23.24 -13.35 -3.46
C GLU A 11 -23.55 -12.29 -2.41
N ILE A 12 -22.61 -11.38 -2.16
CA ILE A 12 -22.79 -10.24 -1.27
C ILE A 12 -22.77 -8.92 -2.03
N ASN A 13 -23.56 -7.98 -1.58
CA ASN A 13 -23.52 -6.62 -2.08
C ASN A 13 -22.34 -5.87 -1.46
N THR A 14 -21.43 -5.40 -2.31
CA THR A 14 -20.20 -4.69 -1.90
C THR A 14 -20.39 -3.21 -1.68
N SER A 15 -21.61 -2.70 -1.82
CA SER A 15 -21.96 -1.27 -1.71
C SER A 15 -21.24 -0.36 -2.72
N ILE A 16 -20.80 -0.91 -3.85
CA ILE A 16 -20.20 -0.17 -4.96
C ILE A 16 -21.21 -0.09 -6.09
N TYR A 17 -21.63 1.14 -6.44
CA TYR A 17 -22.69 1.35 -7.42
C TYR A 17 -22.32 2.37 -8.49
N ALA A 18 -22.83 2.15 -9.68
CA ALA A 18 -22.87 3.14 -10.75
C ALA A 18 -24.33 3.36 -11.19
N PHE A 19 -24.83 4.57 -11.03
CA PHE A 19 -26.21 4.94 -11.41
C PHE A 19 -26.24 5.94 -12.55
N ARG A 20 -27.24 5.83 -13.38
CA ARG A 20 -27.66 6.96 -14.22
C ARG A 20 -28.20 8.07 -13.31
N ARG A 21 -27.65 9.26 -13.44
CA ARG A 21 -27.96 10.42 -12.59
C ARG A 21 -29.46 10.79 -12.62
N ASP A 22 -30.08 10.72 -13.80
CA ASP A 22 -31.48 11.03 -14.01
C ASP A 22 -32.44 10.04 -13.33
N LEU A 23 -32.01 8.81 -13.07
CA LEU A 23 -32.78 7.77 -12.39
C LEU A 23 -32.56 7.77 -10.87
N LEU A 24 -31.33 8.09 -10.42
CA LEU A 24 -30.99 8.01 -9.00
C LEU A 24 -31.81 9.00 -8.14
N ALA A 25 -31.86 10.27 -8.55
CA ALA A 25 -32.54 11.31 -7.75
C ALA A 25 -34.05 11.07 -7.54
N PRO A 26 -34.83 10.60 -8.52
CA PRO A 26 -36.17 10.12 -8.29
C PRO A 26 -36.27 8.92 -7.36
N ALA A 27 -35.39 7.90 -7.55
CA ALA A 27 -35.44 6.67 -6.77
C ALA A 27 -35.12 6.91 -5.29
N LEU A 28 -34.17 7.79 -4.96
CA LEU A 28 -33.87 8.19 -3.57
C LEU A 28 -35.06 8.71 -2.80
N ARG A 29 -36.04 9.33 -3.45
CA ARG A 29 -37.27 9.83 -2.81
C ARG A 29 -38.25 8.72 -2.40
N HIS A 30 -38.06 7.53 -2.90
CA HIS A 30 -38.87 6.35 -2.56
C HIS A 30 -38.26 5.48 -1.46
N LEU A 31 -37.06 5.85 -0.94
CA LEU A 31 -36.46 5.14 0.17
C LEU A 31 -37.27 5.35 1.46
N SER A 32 -37.38 4.30 2.25
CA SER A 32 -38.07 4.29 3.52
C SER A 32 -37.16 3.80 4.64
N PRO A 33 -37.19 4.39 5.84
CA PRO A 33 -36.43 3.92 7.00
C PRO A 33 -37.12 2.71 7.68
N ASN A 34 -37.98 1.99 7.00
CA ASN A 34 -38.73 0.86 7.56
C ASN A 34 -37.86 -0.42 7.61
N ASN A 35 -36.81 -0.39 8.40
CA ASN A 35 -35.87 -1.49 8.63
C ASN A 35 -35.47 -1.53 10.12
N ALA A 36 -34.76 -2.56 10.54
CA ALA A 36 -34.38 -2.77 11.94
C ALA A 36 -33.53 -1.63 12.54
N GLN A 37 -32.78 -0.90 11.73
CA GLN A 37 -31.93 0.22 12.14
C GLN A 37 -32.61 1.59 12.02
N GLY A 38 -33.76 1.68 11.33
CA GLY A 38 -34.44 2.96 11.08
C GLY A 38 -33.66 3.89 10.12
N GLU A 39 -32.82 3.35 9.27
CA GLU A 39 -31.93 4.08 8.37
C GLU A 39 -32.40 3.99 6.91
N LEU A 40 -31.99 4.95 6.08
CA LEU A 40 -32.18 4.89 4.64
C LEU A 40 -31.03 4.11 3.98
N TYR A 41 -31.35 2.95 3.42
CA TYR A 41 -30.33 2.14 2.73
C TYR A 41 -30.27 2.47 1.24
N LEU A 42 -29.07 2.85 0.77
CA LEU A 42 -28.85 3.07 -0.66
C LEU A 42 -29.06 1.79 -1.50
N THR A 43 -28.88 0.62 -0.89
CA THR A 43 -29.17 -0.68 -1.52
C THR A 43 -30.60 -0.80 -1.99
N ASP A 44 -31.57 -0.20 -1.28
CA ASP A 44 -32.98 -0.28 -1.61
C ASP A 44 -33.31 0.42 -2.92
N VAL A 45 -32.46 1.35 -3.39
CA VAL A 45 -32.57 1.99 -4.71
C VAL A 45 -32.60 0.94 -5.83
N ILE A 46 -31.89 -0.17 -5.66
CA ILE A 46 -31.85 -1.25 -6.65
C ILE A 46 -33.25 -1.86 -6.83
N ALA A 47 -33.91 -2.17 -5.72
CA ALA A 47 -35.28 -2.71 -5.74
C ALA A 47 -36.28 -1.69 -6.32
N VAL A 48 -36.18 -0.41 -5.96
CA VAL A 48 -36.99 0.68 -6.49
C VAL A 48 -36.85 0.79 -8.01
N LEU A 49 -35.63 0.83 -8.53
CA LEU A 49 -35.35 0.93 -9.96
C LEU A 49 -35.82 -0.29 -10.73
N ALA A 50 -35.60 -1.49 -10.20
CA ALA A 50 -36.12 -2.71 -10.80
C ALA A 50 -37.61 -2.74 -10.85
N GLY A 51 -38.31 -2.32 -9.77
CA GLY A 51 -39.78 -2.19 -9.69
C GLY A 51 -40.34 -1.16 -10.67
N MET A 52 -39.59 -0.11 -11.02
CA MET A 52 -39.91 0.86 -12.06
C MET A 52 -39.64 0.34 -13.49
N GLY A 53 -39.17 -0.88 -13.66
CA GLY A 53 -38.89 -1.51 -14.96
C GLY A 53 -37.53 -1.11 -15.55
N HIS A 54 -36.64 -0.48 -14.78
CA HIS A 54 -35.31 -0.17 -15.24
C HIS A 54 -34.40 -1.42 -15.15
N LYS A 55 -33.48 -1.54 -16.12
CA LYS A 55 -32.51 -2.64 -16.15
C LYS A 55 -31.43 -2.40 -15.08
N VAL A 56 -31.26 -3.38 -14.20
CA VAL A 56 -30.18 -3.46 -13.23
C VAL A 56 -29.22 -4.56 -13.68
N GLY A 57 -27.92 -4.27 -13.68
CA GLY A 57 -26.87 -5.25 -13.96
C GLY A 57 -25.95 -5.40 -12.73
N ALA A 58 -25.36 -6.55 -12.56
CA ALA A 58 -24.34 -6.81 -11.57
C ALA A 58 -23.04 -7.24 -12.26
N ILE A 59 -21.91 -6.93 -11.66
CA ILE A 59 -20.57 -7.36 -12.06
C ILE A 59 -19.96 -8.06 -10.85
N GLU A 60 -19.57 -9.31 -11.04
CA GLU A 60 -18.82 -10.03 -10.02
C GLU A 60 -17.40 -9.49 -9.93
N ALA A 61 -16.90 -9.33 -8.72
CA ALA A 61 -15.53 -8.90 -8.45
C ALA A 61 -14.88 -9.81 -7.39
N PRO A 62 -13.55 -10.03 -7.46
CA PRO A 62 -12.85 -10.83 -6.47
C PRO A 62 -13.01 -10.25 -5.06
N ALA A 63 -13.29 -11.09 -4.07
CA ALA A 63 -13.51 -10.67 -2.69
C ALA A 63 -12.41 -9.74 -2.11
N PRO A 64 -11.11 -9.94 -2.39
CA PRO A 64 -10.07 -9.02 -1.92
C PRO A 64 -10.13 -7.61 -2.50
N GLU A 65 -10.83 -7.40 -3.62
CA GLU A 65 -10.98 -6.08 -4.27
C GLU A 65 -12.18 -5.29 -3.75
N THR A 66 -13.08 -5.97 -3.07
CA THR A 66 -14.36 -5.40 -2.60
C THR A 66 -14.48 -5.38 -1.07
N GLN A 67 -13.40 -5.73 -0.37
CA GLN A 67 -13.39 -5.78 1.08
C GLN A 67 -13.56 -4.39 1.68
N GLY A 68 -14.66 -4.17 2.40
CA GLY A 68 -14.90 -2.94 3.17
C GLY A 68 -13.98 -2.83 4.38
N VAL A 69 -13.67 -1.59 4.78
CA VAL A 69 -12.87 -1.28 5.96
C VAL A 69 -13.70 -0.42 6.91
N ASN A 70 -14.10 -0.99 8.04
CA ASN A 70 -14.93 -0.33 9.06
C ASN A 70 -14.16 -0.06 10.36
N ASP A 71 -13.06 -0.76 10.58
CA ASP A 71 -12.25 -0.62 11.78
C ASP A 71 -10.74 -0.76 11.47
N ARG A 72 -9.91 -0.53 12.48
CA ARG A 72 -8.45 -0.58 12.34
C ARG A 72 -7.90 -1.98 12.10
N TRP A 73 -8.61 -3.00 12.54
CA TRP A 73 -8.24 -4.39 12.26
C TRP A 73 -8.43 -4.71 10.78
N GLN A 74 -9.59 -4.36 10.23
CA GLN A 74 -9.88 -4.51 8.80
C GLN A 74 -8.92 -3.68 7.94
N LEU A 75 -8.55 -2.47 8.38
CA LEU A 75 -7.52 -1.66 7.72
C LEU A 75 -6.17 -2.38 7.68
N ALA A 76 -5.74 -2.97 8.78
CA ALA A 76 -4.47 -3.72 8.84
C ALA A 76 -4.49 -4.97 7.92
N LEU A 77 -5.64 -5.62 7.78
CA LEU A 77 -5.82 -6.73 6.84
C LEU A 77 -5.73 -6.26 5.38
N ALA A 78 -6.38 -5.15 5.04
CA ALA A 78 -6.33 -4.57 3.70
C ALA A 78 -4.90 -4.11 3.33
N GLU A 79 -4.19 -3.47 4.27
CA GLU A 79 -2.78 -3.08 4.08
C GLU A 79 -1.88 -4.30 3.85
N ARG A 80 -2.09 -5.39 4.61
CA ARG A 80 -1.33 -6.64 4.42
C ARG A 80 -1.54 -7.22 3.03
N GLU A 81 -2.77 -7.19 2.52
CA GLU A 81 -3.09 -7.64 1.18
C GLU A 81 -2.42 -6.78 0.10
N LEU A 82 -2.50 -5.46 0.21
CA LEU A 82 -1.83 -4.53 -0.71
C LEU A 82 -0.31 -4.73 -0.70
N ARG A 83 0.30 -4.87 0.49
CA ARG A 83 1.73 -5.15 0.62
C ARG A 83 2.11 -6.48 -0.03
N ALA A 84 1.31 -7.52 0.14
CA ALA A 84 1.56 -8.81 -0.51
C ALA A 84 1.56 -8.68 -2.04
N ARG A 85 0.65 -7.91 -2.62
CA ARG A 85 0.59 -7.63 -4.06
C ARG A 85 1.79 -6.84 -4.55
N THR A 86 2.15 -5.76 -3.84
CA THR A 86 3.31 -4.92 -4.16
C THR A 86 4.60 -5.73 -4.10
N ASN A 87 4.82 -6.48 -3.02
CA ASN A 87 6.02 -7.30 -2.86
C ASN A 87 6.09 -8.41 -3.92
N ARG A 88 4.96 -9.06 -4.23
CA ARG A 88 4.88 -10.05 -5.31
C ARG A 88 5.27 -9.44 -6.67
N HIS A 89 4.82 -8.21 -6.95
CA HIS A 89 5.21 -7.51 -8.18
C HIS A 89 6.73 -7.37 -8.25
N TRP A 90 7.38 -6.88 -7.21
CA TRP A 90 8.84 -6.69 -7.19
C TRP A 90 9.62 -8.00 -7.26
N LEU A 91 9.20 -9.04 -6.54
CA LEU A 91 9.80 -10.38 -6.60
C LEU A 91 9.78 -10.96 -8.02
N LEU A 92 8.69 -10.76 -8.77
CA LEU A 92 8.57 -11.21 -10.15
C LEU A 92 9.37 -10.34 -11.15
N ASN A 93 9.82 -9.16 -10.73
CA ASN A 93 10.59 -8.23 -11.55
C ASN A 93 12.08 -8.14 -11.15
N GLY A 94 12.61 -9.15 -10.49
CA GLY A 94 14.05 -9.30 -10.24
C GLY A 94 14.55 -8.72 -8.92
N VAL A 95 13.67 -8.42 -7.97
CA VAL A 95 14.03 -8.07 -6.60
C VAL A 95 13.99 -9.31 -5.72
N THR A 96 14.97 -9.46 -4.85
CA THR A 96 15.00 -10.51 -3.82
C THR A 96 14.55 -9.92 -2.48
N MET A 97 13.63 -10.58 -1.80
CA MET A 97 13.23 -10.26 -0.43
C MET A 97 13.42 -11.47 0.47
N ILE A 98 14.21 -11.31 1.52
CA ILE A 98 14.52 -12.42 2.46
C ILE A 98 13.26 -12.82 3.24
N ASP A 99 12.47 -11.83 3.68
CA ASP A 99 11.12 -12.06 4.20
C ASP A 99 10.16 -10.99 3.68
N PRO A 100 9.30 -11.33 2.70
CA PRO A 100 8.32 -10.35 2.16
C PRO A 100 7.31 -9.86 3.20
N ARG A 101 7.11 -10.57 4.30
CA ARG A 101 6.18 -10.14 5.36
C ARG A 101 6.77 -9.06 6.26
N GLN A 102 8.09 -8.97 6.31
CA GLN A 102 8.84 -7.97 7.06
C GLN A 102 9.45 -6.89 6.15
N THR A 103 8.99 -6.80 4.90
CA THR A 103 9.44 -5.80 3.93
C THR A 103 8.25 -4.92 3.54
N PHE A 104 8.39 -3.61 3.68
CA PHE A 104 7.34 -2.62 3.45
C PHE A 104 7.75 -1.70 2.31
N VAL A 105 7.06 -1.80 1.18
CA VAL A 105 7.33 -1.02 -0.02
C VAL A 105 6.06 -0.30 -0.44
N ASP A 106 6.09 1.03 -0.42
CA ASP A 106 4.97 1.84 -0.89
C ASP A 106 4.82 1.74 -2.42
N ILE A 107 3.60 1.94 -2.90
CA ILE A 107 3.27 1.83 -4.33
C ILE A 107 4.02 2.84 -5.22
N GLY A 108 4.44 3.98 -4.64
CA GLY A 108 5.20 5.03 -5.33
C GLY A 108 6.70 4.77 -5.46
N VAL A 109 7.20 3.69 -4.85
CA VAL A 109 8.63 3.31 -4.87
C VAL A 109 9.00 2.69 -6.21
N SER A 110 10.24 2.96 -6.66
CA SER A 110 10.83 2.29 -7.82
C SER A 110 12.09 1.54 -7.39
N ILE A 111 12.22 0.30 -7.83
CA ILE A 111 13.35 -0.56 -7.47
C ILE A 111 13.95 -1.15 -8.75
N GLY A 112 15.26 -1.07 -8.87
CA GLY A 112 16.03 -1.64 -9.96
C GLY A 112 16.10 -3.18 -9.91
N ARG A 113 16.94 -3.75 -10.79
CA ARG A 113 17.15 -5.19 -10.90
C ARG A 113 18.18 -5.67 -9.90
N ASP A 114 18.10 -6.97 -9.55
CA ASP A 114 19.09 -7.64 -8.68
C ASP A 114 19.26 -6.95 -7.31
N VAL A 115 18.23 -6.23 -6.85
CA VAL A 115 18.20 -5.62 -5.52
C VAL A 115 17.80 -6.67 -4.49
N THR A 116 18.50 -6.68 -3.36
CA THR A 116 18.15 -7.52 -2.20
C THR A 116 17.62 -6.66 -1.05
N LEU A 117 16.41 -6.96 -0.60
CA LEU A 117 15.78 -6.33 0.56
C LEU A 117 15.80 -7.28 1.76
N PHE A 118 16.38 -6.83 2.87
CA PHE A 118 16.45 -7.57 4.13
C PHE A 118 15.26 -7.25 5.05
N PRO A 119 14.98 -8.09 6.05
CA PRO A 119 13.89 -7.87 6.99
C PRO A 119 13.97 -6.50 7.69
N GLY A 120 12.80 -5.91 7.98
CA GLY A 120 12.69 -4.59 8.59
C GLY A 120 12.89 -3.42 7.62
N THR A 121 13.10 -3.70 6.32
CA THR A 121 13.22 -2.63 5.32
C THR A 121 11.88 -1.95 5.07
N MET A 122 11.88 -0.61 5.12
CA MET A 122 10.75 0.25 4.81
C MET A 122 11.14 1.26 3.73
N LEU A 123 10.63 1.10 2.52
CA LEU A 123 10.80 2.04 1.40
C LEU A 123 9.49 2.78 1.19
N GLN A 124 9.50 4.08 1.41
CA GLN A 124 8.29 4.88 1.48
C GLN A 124 8.29 6.07 0.50
N GLY A 125 7.08 6.55 0.19
CA GLY A 125 6.88 7.70 -0.68
C GLY A 125 7.34 7.44 -2.12
N ARG A 126 8.23 8.27 -2.63
CA ARG A 126 8.80 8.17 -3.98
C ARG A 126 10.28 7.75 -3.96
N THR A 127 10.62 6.88 -3.04
CA THR A 127 12.00 6.35 -2.94
C THR A 127 12.37 5.59 -4.21
N VAL A 128 13.61 5.78 -4.67
CA VAL A 128 14.17 5.13 -5.85
C VAL A 128 15.44 4.37 -5.43
N ILE A 129 15.48 3.08 -5.76
CA ILE A 129 16.64 2.21 -5.50
C ILE A 129 17.20 1.76 -6.84
N GLY A 130 18.50 1.99 -7.04
CA GLY A 130 19.24 1.57 -8.22
C GLY A 130 19.49 0.05 -8.30
N ASP A 131 20.07 -0.38 -9.39
CA ASP A 131 20.35 -1.79 -9.64
C ASP A 131 21.42 -2.36 -8.67
N GLY A 132 21.29 -3.64 -8.32
CA GLY A 132 22.28 -4.38 -7.53
C GLY A 132 22.49 -3.89 -6.09
N CYS A 133 21.54 -3.15 -5.53
CA CYS A 133 21.62 -2.66 -4.17
C CYS A 133 21.27 -3.73 -3.13
N GLU A 134 21.85 -3.59 -1.93
CA GLU A 134 21.46 -4.34 -0.73
C GLU A 134 20.90 -3.37 0.31
N ILE A 135 19.61 -3.50 0.66
CA ILE A 135 18.92 -2.58 1.58
C ILE A 135 18.38 -3.33 2.78
N GLY A 136 18.70 -2.85 3.96
CA GLY A 136 18.37 -3.47 5.23
C GLY A 136 19.54 -4.25 5.85
N PRO A 137 19.33 -4.91 7.03
CA PRO A 137 18.05 -4.93 7.77
C PRO A 137 17.70 -3.57 8.39
N ASP A 138 16.47 -3.48 8.92
CA ASP A 138 16.00 -2.34 9.74
C ASP A 138 16.33 -0.95 9.15
N THR A 139 16.11 -0.80 7.85
CA THR A 139 16.41 0.43 7.11
C THR A 139 15.13 1.12 6.67
N ARG A 140 14.99 2.40 6.99
CA ARG A 140 13.84 3.21 6.58
C ARG A 140 14.27 4.39 5.71
N LEU A 141 13.84 4.37 4.47
CA LEU A 141 14.06 5.45 3.49
C LEU A 141 12.73 6.04 3.04
N VAL A 142 12.59 7.35 3.11
CA VAL A 142 11.40 8.08 2.71
C VAL A 142 11.78 9.14 1.67
N ASP A 143 11.14 9.13 0.51
CA ASP A 143 11.36 10.08 -0.58
C ASP A 143 12.87 10.26 -0.90
N SER A 144 13.61 9.16 -0.92
CA SER A 144 15.06 9.14 -1.02
C SER A 144 15.54 8.42 -2.28
N LYS A 145 16.77 8.67 -2.68
CA LYS A 145 17.40 7.99 -3.84
C LYS A 145 18.63 7.22 -3.38
N VAL A 146 18.81 6.03 -3.93
CA VAL A 146 20.02 5.20 -3.72
C VAL A 146 20.53 4.78 -5.09
N GLY A 147 21.79 5.13 -5.38
CA GLY A 147 22.49 4.76 -6.61
C GLY A 147 22.91 3.30 -6.64
N ASP A 148 23.26 2.83 -7.84
CA ASP A 148 23.52 1.43 -8.13
C ASP A 148 24.63 0.81 -7.25
N GLY A 149 24.46 -0.46 -6.91
CA GLY A 149 25.45 -1.26 -6.19
C GLY A 149 25.71 -0.81 -4.75
N SER A 150 24.87 0.03 -4.19
CA SER A 150 25.03 0.53 -2.82
C SER A 150 24.45 -0.41 -1.78
N ARG A 151 25.08 -0.44 -0.61
CA ARG A 151 24.62 -1.17 0.56
C ARG A 151 24.23 -0.18 1.65
N VAL A 152 22.98 -0.31 2.17
CA VAL A 152 22.44 0.56 3.21
C VAL A 152 21.80 -0.31 4.30
N GLU A 153 22.36 -0.27 5.50
CA GLU A 153 21.91 -1.12 6.60
C GLU A 153 21.66 -0.34 7.89
N ASN A 154 20.62 -0.73 8.65
CA ASN A 154 20.23 -0.10 9.92
C ASN A 154 20.20 1.45 9.84
N THR A 155 19.64 2.00 8.77
CA THR A 155 19.76 3.43 8.44
C THR A 155 18.39 4.07 8.37
N VAL A 156 18.29 5.30 8.85
CA VAL A 156 17.12 6.15 8.66
C VAL A 156 17.48 7.36 7.80
N GLY A 157 16.74 7.57 6.70
CA GLY A 157 16.93 8.72 5.81
C GLY A 157 15.59 9.25 5.27
N ARG A 158 15.51 10.57 5.12
CA ARG A 158 14.36 11.25 4.50
C ARG A 158 14.84 12.31 3.52
N HIS A 159 14.29 12.32 2.32
CA HIS A 159 14.69 13.24 1.26
C HIS A 159 16.21 13.27 1.06
N THR A 160 16.85 12.10 1.08
CA THR A 160 18.32 11.96 0.98
C THR A 160 18.71 11.39 -0.37
N GLU A 161 19.91 11.72 -0.81
CA GLU A 161 20.53 11.12 -2.00
C GLU A 161 21.79 10.36 -1.58
N ILE A 162 21.79 9.04 -1.83
CA ILE A 162 22.92 8.16 -1.63
C ILE A 162 23.42 7.81 -3.04
N GLY A 163 24.68 8.10 -3.31
CA GLY A 163 25.32 7.81 -4.59
C GLY A 163 25.48 6.31 -4.86
N SER A 164 26.18 5.98 -5.94
CA SER A 164 26.45 4.62 -6.36
C SER A 164 27.63 4.02 -5.59
N ALA A 165 27.65 2.69 -5.43
CA ALA A 165 28.72 1.93 -4.77
C ALA A 165 29.03 2.41 -3.33
N CYS A 166 28.05 3.00 -2.65
CA CYS A 166 28.20 3.43 -1.27
C CYS A 166 28.01 2.29 -0.27
N ARG A 167 28.57 2.46 0.93
CA ARG A 167 28.30 1.65 2.11
C ARG A 167 27.85 2.55 3.25
N VAL A 168 26.55 2.51 3.58
CA VAL A 168 25.94 3.39 4.58
C VAL A 168 25.45 2.57 5.77
N GLY A 169 25.87 2.99 6.95
CA GLY A 169 25.56 2.30 8.20
C GLY A 169 26.67 1.36 8.66
N PRO A 170 26.43 0.48 9.66
CA PRO A 170 25.12 0.37 10.36
C PRO A 170 24.85 1.57 11.29
N PHE A 171 23.58 1.73 11.65
CA PHE A 171 23.10 2.77 12.57
C PHE A 171 23.39 4.20 12.10
N ALA A 172 23.17 4.47 10.82
CA ALA A 172 23.32 5.80 10.27
C ALA A 172 22.01 6.60 10.33
N HIS A 173 22.14 7.89 10.64
CA HIS A 173 21.08 8.87 10.49
C HIS A 173 21.46 9.84 9.36
N LEU A 174 20.63 9.88 8.33
CA LEU A 174 20.77 10.80 7.21
C LEU A 174 19.73 11.92 7.35
N ALA A 175 20.17 13.10 7.70
CA ALA A 175 19.32 14.28 7.81
C ALA A 175 18.65 14.61 6.47
N SER A 176 17.50 15.26 6.54
CA SER A 176 16.75 15.65 5.35
C SER A 176 17.57 16.54 4.41
N GLY A 177 17.66 16.16 3.15
CA GLY A 177 18.43 16.86 2.13
C GLY A 177 19.92 16.51 2.08
N SER A 178 20.39 15.57 2.92
CA SER A 178 21.78 15.13 2.89
C SER A 178 22.11 14.35 1.60
N VAL A 179 23.36 14.47 1.18
CA VAL A 179 23.91 13.79 0.01
C VAL A 179 25.13 13.00 0.42
N VAL A 180 25.13 11.71 0.13
CA VAL A 180 26.29 10.83 0.25
C VAL A 180 26.86 10.61 -1.15
N ALA A 181 28.09 11.07 -1.41
CA ALA A 181 28.70 10.97 -2.73
C ALA A 181 29.02 9.51 -3.11
N ASP A 182 29.23 9.24 -4.41
CA ASP A 182 29.56 7.92 -4.93
C ASP A 182 30.77 7.31 -4.22
N GLY A 183 30.70 6.00 -3.93
CA GLY A 183 31.78 5.22 -3.34
C GLY A 183 32.04 5.49 -1.85
N VAL A 184 31.31 6.37 -1.21
CA VAL A 184 31.51 6.72 0.21
C VAL A 184 31.14 5.56 1.12
N THR A 185 31.98 5.34 2.14
CA THR A 185 31.67 4.47 3.29
C THR A 185 31.52 5.34 4.53
N THR A 186 30.33 5.36 5.15
CA THR A 186 30.06 6.24 6.30
C THR A 186 30.57 5.68 7.64
N GLY A 187 30.63 4.36 7.76
CA GLY A 187 30.90 3.69 9.03
C GLY A 187 29.66 3.65 9.96
N ALA A 188 29.86 3.01 11.11
CA ALA A 188 28.82 2.85 12.10
C ALA A 188 28.51 4.17 12.83
N PHE A 189 27.22 4.35 13.21
CA PHE A 189 26.73 5.52 13.96
C PHE A 189 26.98 6.85 13.25
N TYR A 190 27.01 6.85 11.93
CA TYR A 190 27.17 8.07 11.15
C TYR A 190 25.93 8.95 11.27
N ASP A 191 26.17 10.22 11.54
CA ASP A 191 25.15 11.27 11.50
C ASP A 191 25.57 12.37 10.52
N SER A 192 24.76 12.61 9.50
CA SER A 192 25.09 13.59 8.45
C SER A 192 25.01 15.04 8.91
N GLU A 193 24.43 15.35 10.07
CA GLU A 193 24.43 16.70 10.66
C GLU A 193 25.71 17.00 11.44
N THR A 194 26.26 15.99 12.09
CA THR A 194 27.43 16.15 12.98
C THR A 194 28.74 15.63 12.37
N GLY A 195 28.65 14.93 11.25
CA GLY A 195 29.80 14.24 10.66
C GLY A 195 30.12 12.92 11.37
N PRO A 196 31.23 12.23 11.00
CA PRO A 196 31.60 10.98 11.63
C PRO A 196 31.82 11.20 13.13
N SER A 197 31.13 10.39 13.94
CA SER A 197 31.40 10.34 15.39
C SER A 197 32.86 9.94 15.59
N THR A 198 33.64 10.82 16.13
CA THR A 198 35.07 10.61 16.48
C THR A 198 35.21 9.59 17.58
#